data_b56818e2a97edeb457b73622c0d18e41
#
_entry.id   b56818e2a97edeb457b73622c0d18e41
#
_cell.length_a   1.000
_cell.length_b   1.000
_cell.length_c   1.000
_cell.angle_alpha   90.00
_cell.angle_beta   90.00
_cell.angle_gamma   90.00
#
_symmetry.space_group_name_H-M   'P 1'
#
loop_
_entity.id
_entity.type
_entity.pdbx_description
1 polymer ?
#
loop_
_entity_poly.entity_id
_entity_poly.type
_entity_poly.pdbx_seq_one_letter_code
_entity_poly.pdbx_strand_id
1 'polypeptide(L)'
;MKLRVLGCSGAISQGCRTTSFLVNRNILIDAGTGVGDLTLEEMAAVDHVFLTHSHLDHIAALPLMVDSVAAMRSAPLQVHALQDTIAALRTHVFNDTIWPDFSRIPSS
;
A
#
# COMPACT_ATOMS: atom_id res chain seq x y z
N MET A 1 -1.56 18.57 11.43
CA MET A 1 -1.73 17.41 10.53
C MET A 1 -1.40 17.82 9.11
N LYS A 2 -0.65 17.00 8.41
CA LYS A 2 -0.33 17.22 7.00
C LYS A 2 -1.00 16.18 6.15
N LEU A 3 -1.62 16.61 5.06
CA LEU A 3 -2.19 15.70 4.06
C LEU A 3 -1.49 15.95 2.73
N ARG A 4 -0.93 14.89 2.16
CA ARG A 4 -0.30 14.95 0.85
C ARG A 4 -1.06 14.02 -0.11
N VAL A 5 -1.54 14.57 -1.20
CA VAL A 5 -2.23 13.80 -2.22
C VAL A 5 -1.19 13.20 -3.16
N LEU A 6 -1.02 11.89 -3.12
CA LEU A 6 -0.08 11.18 -3.99
C LEU A 6 -0.74 10.81 -5.31
N GLY A 7 -2.05 10.57 -5.30
CA GLY A 7 -2.83 10.29 -6.46
C GLY A 7 -4.31 10.40 -6.15
N CYS A 8 -5.11 10.77 -7.15
CA CYS A 8 -6.56 10.90 -6.99
C CYS A 8 -7.31 10.60 -8.29
N SER A 9 -6.66 9.92 -9.24
CA SER A 9 -7.29 9.53 -10.49
C SER A 9 -7.77 8.09 -10.43
N GLY A 10 -8.85 7.78 -11.16
CA GLY A 10 -9.33 6.41 -11.27
C GLY A 10 -8.61 5.59 -12.33
N ALA A 11 -7.69 6.22 -13.07
CA ALA A 11 -6.94 5.57 -14.15
C ALA A 11 -5.53 6.17 -14.23
N ILE A 12 -4.67 5.55 -15.02
CA ILE A 12 -3.31 6.02 -15.17
C ILE A 12 -3.11 6.68 -16.53
N SER A 13 -2.28 7.72 -16.53
CA SER A 13 -1.74 8.34 -17.75
C SER A 13 -0.62 9.25 -17.30
N GLN A 14 -0.01 9.96 -18.24
CA GLN A 14 1.02 10.93 -17.88
C GLN A 14 0.42 11.98 -16.94
N GLY A 15 1.01 12.12 -15.75
CA GLY A 15 0.53 13.06 -14.75
C GLY A 15 -0.68 12.59 -13.93
N CYS A 16 -1.23 11.40 -14.23
CA CYS A 16 -2.37 10.86 -13.51
C CYS A 16 -1.96 9.60 -12.75
N ARG A 17 -2.16 9.60 -11.45
CA ARG A 17 -1.83 8.48 -10.57
C ARG A 17 -3.06 8.08 -9.78
N THR A 18 -3.20 6.79 -9.52
CA THR A 18 -4.37 6.31 -8.79
C THR A 18 -4.23 6.57 -7.30
N THR A 19 -5.33 6.42 -6.61
CA THR A 19 -5.62 6.98 -5.29
C THR A 19 -4.65 6.58 -4.21
N SER A 20 -4.05 7.56 -3.57
CA SER A 20 -3.29 7.39 -2.34
C SER A 20 -3.11 8.74 -1.65
N PHE A 21 -3.28 8.77 -0.35
CA PHE A 21 -3.11 9.97 0.47
C PHE A 21 -2.16 9.66 1.62
N LEU A 22 -1.14 10.49 1.78
CA LEU A 22 -0.23 10.37 2.93
C LEU A 22 -0.67 11.35 4.00
N VAL A 23 -1.00 10.84 5.18
CA VAL A 23 -1.36 11.64 6.34
C VAL A 23 -0.18 11.66 7.29
N ASN A 24 0.31 12.85 7.58
CA ASN A 24 1.55 13.05 8.32
C ASN A 24 2.70 12.32 7.61
N ARG A 25 3.42 11.44 8.31
CA ARG A 25 4.54 10.70 7.74
C ARG A 25 4.34 9.20 7.77
N ASN A 26 3.35 8.73 8.53
CA ASN A 26 3.27 7.32 8.88
C ASN A 26 1.95 6.66 8.53
N ILE A 27 0.98 7.39 7.98
CA ILE A 27 -0.33 6.84 7.64
C ILE A 27 -0.60 7.03 6.15
N LEU A 28 -0.94 5.94 5.47
CA LEU A 28 -1.29 5.96 4.07
C LEU A 28 -2.75 5.52 3.94
N ILE A 29 -3.54 6.28 3.18
CA ILE A 29 -4.92 5.92 2.86
C ILE A 29 -4.96 5.53 1.40
N ASP A 30 -5.27 4.28 1.15
CA ASP A 30 -5.20 3.59 -0.14
C ASP A 30 -3.77 3.59 -0.70
N ALA A 31 -3.48 2.61 -1.51
CA ALA A 31 -2.15 2.38 -2.03
C ALA A 31 -2.20 2.16 -3.55
N GLY A 32 -2.74 3.16 -4.25
CA GLY A 32 -2.72 3.20 -5.71
C GLY A 32 -1.33 3.57 -6.23
N THR A 33 -1.23 3.81 -7.53
CA THR A 33 0.06 4.05 -8.17
C THR A 33 0.75 5.31 -7.66
N GLY A 34 0.01 6.23 -7.02
CA GLY A 34 0.60 7.42 -6.42
C GLY A 34 1.67 7.14 -5.39
N VAL A 35 1.64 5.98 -4.75
CA VAL A 35 2.67 5.57 -3.78
C VAL A 35 4.06 5.62 -4.40
N GLY A 36 4.18 5.36 -5.70
CA GLY A 36 5.46 5.39 -6.39
C GLY A 36 6.15 6.75 -6.43
N ASP A 37 5.46 7.81 -6.06
CA ASP A 37 6.06 9.14 -5.96
C ASP A 37 6.78 9.38 -4.63
N LEU A 38 6.62 8.49 -3.66
CA LEU A 38 7.37 8.54 -2.41
C LEU A 38 8.81 8.10 -2.63
N THR A 39 9.73 8.74 -1.91
CA THR A 39 11.09 8.21 -1.83
C THR A 39 11.07 6.91 -1.03
N LEU A 40 12.11 6.12 -1.15
CA LEU A 40 12.21 4.88 -0.39
C LEU A 40 12.17 5.14 1.11
N GLU A 41 12.81 6.21 1.58
CA GLU A 41 12.79 6.58 2.98
C GLU A 41 11.39 6.98 3.46
N GLU A 42 10.68 7.77 2.65
CA GLU A 42 9.30 8.14 2.97
C GLU A 42 8.40 6.91 3.04
N MET A 43 8.59 5.98 2.11
CA MET A 43 7.83 4.74 2.04
C MET A 43 8.10 3.88 3.27
N ALA A 44 9.37 3.77 3.70
CA ALA A 44 9.76 3.00 4.87
C ALA A 44 9.21 3.58 6.18
N ALA A 45 8.89 4.87 6.20
CA ALA A 45 8.35 5.53 7.39
C ALA A 45 6.84 5.29 7.57
N VAL A 46 6.17 4.73 6.59
CA VAL A 46 4.74 4.41 6.70
C VAL A 46 4.56 3.20 7.60
N ASP A 47 3.79 3.37 8.67
CA ASP A 47 3.50 2.29 9.62
C ASP A 47 2.13 1.67 9.40
N HIS A 48 1.18 2.45 8.88
CA HIS A 48 -0.21 2.04 8.72
C HIS A 48 -0.71 2.37 7.33
N VAL A 49 -1.36 1.40 6.70
CA VAL A 49 -2.07 1.58 5.43
C VAL A 49 -3.53 1.23 5.68
N PHE A 50 -4.42 2.19 5.39
CA PHE A 50 -5.86 2.00 5.47
C PHE A 50 -6.41 1.87 4.06
N LEU A 51 -7.05 0.76 3.77
CA LEU A 51 -7.65 0.50 2.44
C LEU A 51 -9.15 0.70 2.50
N THR A 52 -9.67 1.51 1.58
CA THR A 52 -11.11 1.76 1.52
C THR A 52 -11.87 0.61 0.88
N HIS A 53 -11.26 -0.03 -0.12
CA HIS A 53 -11.82 -1.21 -0.79
C HIS A 53 -10.73 -1.90 -1.62
N SER A 54 -11.08 -3.00 -2.28
CA SER A 54 -10.11 -3.89 -2.92
C SER A 54 -9.90 -3.65 -4.41
N HIS A 55 -10.50 -2.61 -4.99
CA HIS A 55 -10.29 -2.33 -6.41
C HIS A 55 -8.81 -2.02 -6.69
N LEU A 56 -8.34 -2.45 -7.85
CA LEU A 56 -6.93 -2.43 -8.18
C LEU A 56 -6.31 -1.03 -8.11
N ASP A 57 -7.06 0.00 -8.51
CA ASP A 57 -6.59 1.38 -8.47
C ASP A 57 -6.33 1.88 -7.04
N HIS A 58 -6.81 1.17 -6.03
CA HIS A 58 -6.59 1.52 -4.62
C HIS A 58 -5.57 0.61 -3.93
N ILE A 59 -5.16 -0.49 -4.56
CA ILE A 59 -4.26 -1.46 -3.93
C ILE A 59 -3.04 -1.81 -4.77
N ALA A 60 -2.94 -1.29 -5.99
CA ALA A 60 -1.96 -1.76 -6.97
C ALA A 60 -0.51 -1.64 -6.48
N ALA A 61 -0.18 -0.61 -5.72
CA ALA A 61 1.19 -0.39 -5.25
C ALA A 61 1.49 -1.08 -3.92
N LEU A 62 0.49 -1.63 -3.24
CA LEU A 62 0.72 -2.23 -1.92
C LEU A 62 1.72 -3.39 -1.95
N PRO A 63 1.58 -4.38 -2.83
CA PRO A 63 2.55 -5.48 -2.88
C PRO A 63 3.97 -5.01 -3.15
N LEU A 64 4.12 -4.10 -4.09
CA LEU A 64 5.44 -3.58 -4.46
C LEU A 64 6.04 -2.76 -3.33
N MET A 65 5.22 -1.96 -2.64
CA MET A 65 5.65 -1.18 -1.49
C MET A 65 6.16 -2.07 -0.36
N VAL A 66 5.40 -3.11 -0.03
CA VAL A 66 5.78 -4.05 1.03
C VAL A 66 7.13 -4.68 0.72
N ASP A 67 7.33 -5.09 -0.52
CA ASP A 67 8.60 -5.67 -0.96
C ASP A 67 9.74 -4.65 -0.82
N SER A 68 9.51 -3.43 -1.27
CA SER A 68 10.54 -2.39 -1.29
C SER A 68 11.08 -2.07 0.10
N VAL A 69 10.24 -2.12 1.14
CA VAL A 69 10.61 -1.67 2.49
C VAL A 69 10.80 -2.79 3.49
N ALA A 70 10.53 -4.03 3.11
CA ALA A 70 10.55 -5.16 4.05
C ALA A 70 11.86 -5.26 4.83
N ALA A 71 13.00 -5.09 4.14
CA ALA A 71 14.31 -5.19 4.77
C ALA A 71 14.70 -3.96 5.58
N MET A 72 14.00 -2.85 5.42
CA MET A 72 14.32 -1.58 6.07
C MET A 72 13.56 -1.38 7.37
N ARG A 73 12.48 -2.13 7.58
CA ARG A 73 11.60 -1.91 8.73
C ARG A 73 11.93 -2.89 9.84
N SER A 74 11.92 -2.38 11.06
CA SER A 74 12.11 -3.19 12.26
C SER A 74 10.80 -3.75 12.80
N ALA A 75 9.67 -3.23 12.33
CA ALA A 75 8.33 -3.67 12.73
C ALA A 75 7.47 -3.88 11.48
N PRO A 76 6.44 -4.74 11.54
CA PRO A 76 5.58 -4.99 10.39
C PRO A 76 4.80 -3.75 9.99
N LEU A 77 4.60 -3.60 8.69
CA LEU A 77 3.61 -2.66 8.16
C LEU A 77 2.22 -3.19 8.50
N GLN A 78 1.37 -2.33 9.07
CA GLN A 78 0.02 -2.73 9.44
C GLN A 78 -0.99 -2.27 8.38
N VAL A 79 -1.73 -3.23 7.84
CA VAL A 79 -2.77 -2.95 6.85
C VAL A 79 -4.13 -3.09 7.53
N HIS A 80 -4.92 -2.02 7.45
CA HIS A 80 -6.25 -1.93 8.05
C HIS A 80 -7.29 -1.85 6.94
N ALA A 81 -8.24 -2.76 6.96
CA ALA A 81 -9.30 -2.81 5.96
C ALA A 81 -10.47 -3.64 6.48
N LEU A 82 -11.60 -3.53 5.80
CA LEU A 82 -12.73 -4.40 6.08
C LEU A 82 -12.35 -5.85 5.77
N GLN A 83 -13.04 -6.77 6.44
CA GLN A 83 -12.73 -8.19 6.33
C GLN A 83 -12.78 -8.69 4.88
N ASP A 84 -13.74 -8.22 4.09
CA ASP A 84 -13.86 -8.60 2.68
C ASP A 84 -12.65 -8.16 1.87
N THR A 85 -12.11 -6.99 2.17
CA THR A 85 -10.91 -6.48 1.48
C THR A 85 -9.68 -7.31 1.86
N ILE A 86 -9.53 -7.63 3.13
CA ILE A 86 -8.43 -8.48 3.59
C ILE A 86 -8.52 -9.86 2.92
N ALA A 87 -9.72 -10.43 2.85
CA ALA A 87 -9.93 -11.72 2.20
C ALA A 87 -9.55 -11.67 0.72
N ALA A 88 -9.92 -10.59 0.03
CA ALA A 88 -9.57 -10.42 -1.38
C ALA A 88 -8.06 -10.35 -1.58
N LEU A 89 -7.35 -9.62 -0.72
CA LEU A 89 -5.90 -9.52 -0.78
C LEU A 89 -5.23 -10.89 -0.59
N ARG A 90 -5.69 -11.66 0.39
CA ARG A 90 -5.12 -12.98 0.67
C ARG A 90 -5.41 -13.99 -0.43
N THR A 91 -6.59 -13.93 -1.03
CA THR A 91 -7.00 -14.89 -2.05
C THR A 91 -6.38 -14.58 -3.41
N HIS A 92 -6.29 -13.30 -3.76
CA HIS A 92 -5.99 -12.91 -5.13
C HIS A 92 -4.64 -12.20 -5.32
N VAL A 93 -4.03 -11.68 -4.29
CA VAL A 93 -2.78 -10.93 -4.39
C VAL A 93 -1.67 -11.63 -3.62
N PHE A 94 -1.78 -11.67 -2.30
CA PHE A 94 -0.76 -12.27 -1.42
C PHE A 94 -1.00 -13.77 -1.29
N ASN A 95 -0.99 -14.46 -2.41
CA ASN A 95 -1.36 -15.87 -2.50
C ASN A 95 -0.23 -16.76 -3.01
N ASP A 96 1.00 -16.25 -3.04
CA ASP A 96 2.20 -16.90 -3.58
C ASP A 96 2.16 -17.10 -5.10
N THR A 97 1.09 -16.64 -5.77
CA THR A 97 0.97 -16.67 -7.23
C THR A 97 1.21 -15.31 -7.84
N ILE A 98 0.41 -14.31 -7.43
CA ILE A 98 0.59 -12.93 -7.91
C ILE A 98 1.72 -12.26 -7.12
N TRP A 99 1.74 -12.47 -5.79
CA TRP A 99 2.77 -11.91 -4.93
C TRP A 99 2.98 -12.81 -3.71
N PRO A 100 4.21 -12.87 -3.14
CA PRO A 100 4.45 -13.66 -1.94
C PRO A 100 3.50 -13.30 -0.81
N ASP A 101 3.14 -14.29 -0.01
CA ASP A 101 2.25 -14.08 1.13
C ASP A 101 3.05 -13.48 2.29
N PHE A 102 3.16 -12.16 2.30
CA PHE A 102 3.88 -11.44 3.34
C PHE A 102 3.21 -11.49 4.70
N SER A 103 1.98 -11.99 4.80
CA SER A 103 1.36 -12.21 6.10
C SER A 103 2.08 -13.30 6.89
N ARG A 104 2.92 -14.09 6.22
CA ARG A 104 3.68 -15.19 6.83
C ARG A 104 5.20 -15.00 6.77
N ILE A 105 5.69 -13.94 6.10
CA ILE A 105 7.13 -13.77 5.84
C ILE A 105 7.55 -12.31 5.99
N PRO A 106 8.57 -12.02 6.77
CA PRO A 106 8.97 -12.73 7.97
C PRO A 106 7.78 -12.70 8.90
N SER A 107 7.72 -13.49 9.89
CA SER A 107 6.54 -13.44 10.74
C SER A 107 6.36 -12.02 11.24
N SER A 108 5.69 -11.26 10.45
CA SER A 108 5.46 -9.87 10.78
C SER A 108 4.20 -9.76 11.60
#